data_d6ca579c858f9d6766b3bc708e48f6e4
#
_entry.id   d6ca579c858f9d6766b3bc708e48f6e4
#
_cell.length_a   1.000
_cell.length_b   1.000
_cell.length_c   1.000
_cell.angle_alpha   90.00
_cell.angle_beta   90.00
_cell.angle_gamma   90.00
#
_symmetry.space_group_name_H-M   'P 1'
#
loop_
_entity.id
_entity.type
_entity.pdbx_description
1 polymer ?
#
loop_
_entity_poly.entity_id
_entity_poly.type
_entity_poly.pdbx_seq_one_letter_code
_entity_poly.pdbx_strand_id
1 'polypeptide(L)'
;MRAVGESTYIQAPFICDYGLNISIGRDSFMNFGCIVLDSSPVTIGNHVEVATAVQLLTAEHPLDPAGRRAGVQLNRPITIEDGVWIGGGAIVLPGVTIGENSVIGAGSVVTRDIPANVVAVGNPCRVMSGL
;
A
#
# COMPACT_ATOMS: atom_id res chain seq x y z
N MET A 1 -5.12 -10.67 11.17
CA MET A 1 -3.93 -10.39 10.35
C MET A 1 -2.93 -11.52 10.47
N ARG A 2 -2.16 -11.74 9.42
CA ARG A 2 -1.17 -12.81 9.40
C ARG A 2 -0.07 -12.58 10.44
N ALA A 3 0.43 -11.35 10.53
CA ALA A 3 1.41 -10.96 11.51
C ALA A 3 1.36 -9.47 11.76
N VAL A 4 1.50 -9.06 13.02
CA VAL A 4 1.62 -7.66 13.42
C VAL A 4 2.78 -7.58 14.43
N GLY A 5 3.79 -6.80 14.12
CA GLY A 5 4.99 -6.67 14.93
C GLY A 5 4.74 -5.93 16.25
N GLU A 6 5.73 -6.01 17.14
CA GLU A 6 5.68 -5.29 18.41
C GLU A 6 5.61 -3.77 18.20
N SER A 7 4.89 -3.10 19.08
CA SER A 7 4.73 -1.64 19.06
C SER A 7 4.13 -1.09 17.77
N THR A 8 3.46 -1.93 17.00
CA THR A 8 2.70 -1.52 15.82
C THR A 8 1.26 -1.27 16.22
N TYR A 9 0.71 -0.16 15.76
CA TYR A 9 -0.65 0.24 16.08
C TYR A 9 -1.44 0.55 14.81
N ILE A 10 -2.66 0.02 14.75
CA ILE A 10 -3.60 0.27 13.67
C ILE A 10 -4.79 0.99 14.27
N GLN A 11 -4.97 2.25 13.88
CA GLN A 11 -6.06 3.08 14.37
C GLN A 11 -7.36 2.73 13.64
N ALA A 12 -8.38 2.36 14.40
CA ALA A 12 -9.71 2.12 13.82
C ALA A 12 -10.35 3.46 13.37
N PRO A 13 -11.23 3.44 12.36
CA PRO A 13 -11.65 2.26 11.62
C PRO A 13 -10.62 1.80 10.60
N PHE A 14 -10.59 0.50 10.37
CA PHE A 14 -9.73 -0.16 9.39
C PHE A 14 -10.57 -1.15 8.62
N ILE A 15 -10.43 -1.17 7.29
CA ILE A 15 -11.22 -2.03 6.40
C ILE A 15 -10.28 -2.89 5.58
N CYS A 16 -10.57 -4.17 5.49
CA CYS A 16 -9.81 -5.11 4.66
C CYS A 16 -10.76 -6.11 3.97
N ASP A 17 -10.24 -6.86 2.99
CA ASP A 17 -10.97 -7.97 2.38
C ASP A 17 -11.01 -9.16 3.32
N TYR A 18 -9.85 -9.78 3.52
CA TYR A 18 -9.72 -11.00 4.33
C TYR A 18 -9.02 -10.74 5.64
N GLY A 19 -8.04 -9.85 5.65
CA GLY A 19 -7.19 -9.58 6.79
C GLY A 19 -6.10 -10.64 7.01
N LEU A 20 -6.22 -11.80 6.40
CA LEU A 20 -5.31 -12.94 6.58
C LEU A 20 -4.03 -12.82 5.78
N ASN A 21 -4.00 -11.97 4.78
CA ASN A 21 -2.86 -11.79 3.90
C ASN A 21 -2.08 -10.50 4.19
N ILE A 22 -2.33 -9.88 5.33
CA ILE A 22 -1.66 -8.64 5.73
C ILE A 22 -0.62 -8.96 6.80
N SER A 23 0.63 -8.56 6.55
CA SER A 23 1.72 -8.63 7.51
C SER A 23 2.31 -7.26 7.70
N ILE A 24 2.49 -6.84 8.95
CA ILE A 24 3.07 -5.55 9.31
C ILE A 24 4.20 -5.79 10.29
N GLY A 25 5.33 -5.15 10.06
CA GLY A 25 6.48 -5.24 10.95
C GLY A 25 6.28 -4.49 12.27
N ARG A 26 7.37 -4.27 12.99
CA ARG A 26 7.35 -3.59 14.28
C ARG A 26 7.42 -2.07 14.13
N ASP A 27 7.01 -1.37 15.18
CA ASP A 27 7.14 0.09 15.31
C ASP A 27 6.51 0.84 14.13
N SER A 28 5.45 0.28 13.57
CA SER A 28 4.73 0.87 12.45
C SER A 28 3.39 1.42 12.92
N PHE A 29 2.86 2.37 12.16
CA PHE A 29 1.58 2.99 12.49
C PHE A 29 0.73 3.13 11.22
N MET A 30 -0.54 2.77 11.35
CA MET A 30 -1.54 2.97 10.30
C MET A 30 -2.68 3.79 10.88
N ASN A 31 -2.89 4.98 10.33
CA ASN A 31 -3.91 5.88 10.80
C ASN A 31 -5.31 5.43 10.35
N PHE A 32 -6.34 6.08 10.89
CA PHE A 32 -7.71 5.66 10.65
C PHE A 32 -8.15 5.88 9.20
N GLY A 33 -9.14 5.10 8.80
CA GLY A 33 -9.74 5.19 7.47
C GLY A 33 -8.97 4.48 6.37
N CYS A 34 -7.91 3.74 6.71
CA CYS A 34 -7.16 2.97 5.71
C CYS A 34 -7.96 1.77 5.22
N ILE A 35 -7.80 1.47 3.94
CA ILE A 35 -8.43 0.33 3.27
C ILE A 35 -7.32 -0.52 2.67
N VAL A 36 -7.27 -1.79 3.04
CA VAL A 36 -6.30 -2.75 2.51
C VAL A 36 -7.05 -3.93 1.89
N LEU A 37 -7.09 -3.98 0.57
CA LEU A 37 -7.73 -5.09 -0.14
C LEU A 37 -6.68 -6.18 -0.38
N ASP A 38 -6.65 -7.15 0.53
CA ASP A 38 -5.62 -8.17 0.62
C ASP A 38 -6.01 -9.50 -0.05
N SER A 39 -6.60 -9.44 -1.24
CA SER A 39 -6.83 -10.65 -2.03
C SER A 39 -5.50 -11.27 -2.50
N SER A 40 -4.43 -10.51 -2.55
CA SER A 40 -3.03 -10.97 -2.65
C SER A 40 -2.26 -10.41 -1.46
N PRO A 41 -1.10 -10.98 -1.08
CA PRO A 41 -0.36 -10.51 0.09
C PRO A 41 -0.02 -9.04 0.08
N VAL A 42 -0.20 -8.39 1.22
CA VAL A 42 0.28 -7.03 1.51
C VAL A 42 1.30 -7.14 2.64
N THR A 43 2.53 -6.80 2.34
CA THR A 43 3.64 -6.86 3.30
C THR A 43 4.12 -5.45 3.60
N ILE A 44 4.03 -5.06 4.86
CA ILE A 44 4.46 -3.75 5.35
C ILE A 44 5.61 -3.99 6.32
N GLY A 45 6.70 -3.28 6.12
CA GLY A 45 7.91 -3.45 6.90
C GLY A 45 7.86 -2.82 8.29
N ASN A 46 9.06 -2.56 8.83
CA ASN A 46 9.25 -1.93 10.14
C ASN A 46 9.31 -0.41 10.01
N HIS A 47 8.91 0.30 11.07
CA HIS A 47 8.99 1.78 11.11
C HIS A 47 8.27 2.46 9.94
N VAL A 48 7.15 1.87 9.50
CA VAL A 48 6.33 2.42 8.41
C VAL A 48 5.22 3.30 8.99
N GLU A 49 5.05 4.47 8.39
CA GLU A 49 3.97 5.39 8.73
C GLU A 49 2.97 5.45 7.58
N VAL A 50 1.75 4.99 7.81
CA VAL A 50 0.67 5.05 6.82
C VAL A 50 -0.36 6.06 7.33
N ALA A 51 -0.51 7.15 6.60
CA ALA A 51 -1.39 8.24 7.01
C ALA A 51 -2.87 7.91 6.77
N THR A 52 -3.72 8.86 7.13
CA THR A 52 -5.19 8.74 7.07
C THR A 52 -5.69 8.40 5.68
N ALA A 53 -6.64 7.47 5.60
CA ALA A 53 -7.40 7.14 4.39
C ALA A 53 -6.54 6.66 3.21
N VAL A 54 -5.41 6.04 3.47
CA VAL A 54 -4.59 5.40 2.45
C VAL A 54 -5.26 4.10 1.99
N GLN A 55 -5.16 3.81 0.70
CA GLN A 55 -5.68 2.58 0.11
C GLN A 55 -4.54 1.75 -0.47
N LEU A 56 -4.49 0.47 -0.11
CA LEU A 56 -3.56 -0.51 -0.66
C LEU A 56 -4.39 -1.58 -1.37
N LEU A 57 -4.34 -1.61 -2.70
CA LEU A 57 -5.28 -2.38 -3.52
C LEU A 57 -4.50 -3.46 -4.30
N THR A 58 -4.70 -4.73 -3.96
CA THR A 58 -4.03 -5.83 -4.67
C THR A 58 -4.87 -6.42 -5.78
N ALA A 59 -6.17 -6.15 -5.81
CA ALA A 59 -7.08 -6.69 -6.81
C ALA A 59 -7.18 -5.78 -8.02
N GLU A 60 -7.19 -6.39 -9.20
CA GLU A 60 -7.45 -5.69 -10.45
C GLU A 60 -8.28 -6.55 -11.39
N HIS A 61 -8.82 -5.94 -12.41
CA HIS A 61 -9.56 -6.62 -13.45
C HIS A 61 -8.82 -6.53 -14.78
N PRO A 62 -9.01 -7.51 -15.70
CA PRO A 62 -8.45 -7.39 -17.03
C PRO A 62 -8.94 -6.13 -17.74
N LEU A 63 -8.08 -5.49 -18.51
CA LEU A 63 -8.48 -4.37 -19.35
C LEU A 63 -9.37 -4.82 -20.50
N ASP A 64 -9.26 -6.08 -20.90
CA ASP A 64 -10.12 -6.69 -21.89
C ASP A 64 -11.55 -6.84 -21.37
N PRO A 65 -12.55 -6.25 -22.06
CA PRO A 65 -13.94 -6.34 -21.63
C PRO A 65 -14.49 -7.76 -21.53
N ALA A 66 -14.08 -8.64 -22.42
CA ALA A 66 -14.53 -10.04 -22.38
C ALA A 66 -14.05 -10.76 -21.13
N GLY A 67 -12.79 -10.53 -20.75
CA GLY A 67 -12.22 -11.07 -19.51
C GLY A 67 -12.97 -10.58 -18.28
N ARG A 68 -13.32 -9.29 -18.23
CA ARG A 68 -14.12 -8.74 -17.14
C ARG A 68 -15.51 -9.37 -17.07
N ARG A 69 -16.18 -9.52 -18.19
CA ARG A 69 -17.51 -10.16 -18.24
C ARG A 69 -17.46 -11.63 -17.84
N ALA A 70 -16.35 -12.29 -18.11
CA ALA A 70 -16.14 -13.67 -17.70
C ALA A 70 -15.83 -13.82 -16.20
N GLY A 71 -15.71 -12.72 -15.48
CA GLY A 71 -15.45 -12.73 -14.04
C GLY A 71 -14.00 -12.97 -13.68
N VAL A 72 -13.07 -12.81 -14.62
CA VAL A 72 -11.64 -12.97 -14.34
C VAL A 72 -11.18 -11.84 -13.42
N GLN A 73 -10.53 -12.22 -12.33
CA GLN A 73 -9.92 -11.28 -11.39
C GLN A 73 -8.43 -11.59 -11.27
N LEU A 74 -7.62 -10.54 -11.32
CA LEU A 74 -6.17 -10.62 -11.16
C LEU A 74 -5.80 -10.03 -9.80
N ASN A 75 -4.77 -10.61 -9.17
CA ASN A 75 -4.29 -10.11 -7.88
C ASN A 75 -2.77 -10.07 -7.93
N ARG A 76 -2.18 -8.95 -7.50
CA ARG A 76 -0.73 -8.81 -7.42
C ARG A 76 -0.34 -8.21 -6.07
N PRO A 77 0.69 -8.78 -5.41
CA PRO A 77 1.06 -8.36 -4.06
C PRO A 77 1.61 -6.94 -4.02
N ILE A 78 1.45 -6.31 -2.86
CA ILE A 78 2.02 -5.00 -2.56
C ILE A 78 3.06 -5.18 -1.46
N THR A 79 4.22 -4.53 -1.62
CA THR A 79 5.28 -4.52 -0.63
C THR A 79 5.64 -3.07 -0.28
N ILE A 80 5.53 -2.74 1.00
CA ILE A 80 5.97 -1.46 1.55
C ILE A 80 7.18 -1.75 2.42
N GLU A 81 8.36 -1.29 2.00
CA GLU A 81 9.59 -1.61 2.71
C GLU A 81 9.76 -0.75 3.96
N ASP A 82 10.84 -1.03 4.73
CA ASP A 82 11.05 -0.38 6.01
C ASP A 82 11.19 1.14 5.89
N GLY A 83 10.69 1.84 6.89
CA GLY A 83 10.87 3.29 7.01
C GLY A 83 10.06 4.15 6.04
N VAL A 84 9.18 3.55 5.25
CA VAL A 84 8.36 4.29 4.28
C VAL A 84 7.30 5.14 4.99
N TRP A 85 7.07 6.33 4.48
CA TRP A 85 5.95 7.18 4.88
C TRP A 85 5.01 7.38 3.69
N ILE A 86 3.76 6.98 3.85
CA ILE A 86 2.72 7.16 2.83
C ILE A 86 1.77 8.26 3.30
N GLY A 87 1.71 9.36 2.55
CA GLY A 87 0.87 10.52 2.84
C GLY A 87 -0.63 10.23 2.72
N GLY A 88 -1.42 11.02 3.42
CA GLY A 88 -2.87 10.82 3.50
C GLY A 88 -3.56 10.75 2.15
N GLY A 89 -4.53 9.86 2.03
CA GLY A 89 -5.33 9.69 0.83
C GLY A 89 -4.59 9.10 -0.38
N ALA A 90 -3.34 8.69 -0.23
CA ALA A 90 -2.62 8.02 -1.32
C ALA A 90 -3.24 6.68 -1.65
N ILE A 91 -3.12 6.28 -2.90
CA ILE A 91 -3.63 5.00 -3.41
C ILE A 91 -2.46 4.24 -4.02
N VAL A 92 -2.24 3.01 -3.56
CA VAL A 92 -1.19 2.13 -4.09
C VAL A 92 -1.85 1.01 -4.89
N LEU A 93 -1.48 0.90 -6.15
CA LEU A 93 -2.09 -0.04 -7.09
C LEU A 93 -1.42 -1.43 -7.02
N PRO A 94 -2.09 -2.46 -7.58
CA PRO A 94 -1.60 -3.84 -7.50
C PRO A 94 -0.18 -4.01 -8.03
N GLY A 95 0.60 -4.83 -7.35
CA GLY A 95 1.95 -5.22 -7.76
C GLY A 95 3.06 -4.23 -7.43
N VAL A 96 2.74 -3.13 -6.76
CA VAL A 96 3.72 -2.06 -6.46
C VAL A 96 4.58 -2.43 -5.26
N THR A 97 5.88 -2.16 -5.38
CA THR A 97 6.83 -2.13 -4.26
C THR A 97 7.28 -0.70 -4.03
N ILE A 98 7.17 -0.22 -2.80
CA ILE A 98 7.71 1.07 -2.39
C ILE A 98 8.99 0.82 -1.60
N GLY A 99 10.10 1.31 -2.13
CA GLY A 99 11.43 1.09 -1.57
C GLY A 99 11.65 1.79 -0.23
N GLU A 100 12.58 1.25 0.55
CA GLU A 100 12.83 1.70 1.93
C GLU A 100 13.06 3.21 2.05
N ASN A 101 12.60 3.76 3.14
CA ASN A 101 12.71 5.16 3.53
C ASN A 101 12.02 6.17 2.61
N SER A 102 11.39 5.72 1.53
CA SER A 102 10.75 6.64 0.59
C SER A 102 9.50 7.27 1.15
N VAL A 103 9.20 8.45 0.68
CA VAL A 103 8.04 9.25 1.07
C VAL A 103 7.11 9.39 -0.13
N ILE A 104 5.85 9.03 0.07
CA ILE A 104 4.80 9.20 -0.92
C ILE A 104 3.93 10.39 -0.50
N GLY A 105 3.82 11.38 -1.37
CA GLY A 105 3.02 12.57 -1.09
C GLY A 105 1.53 12.28 -0.95
N ALA A 106 0.85 13.10 -0.15
CA ALA A 106 -0.59 12.96 0.06
C ALA A 106 -1.35 13.03 -1.28
N GLY A 107 -2.39 12.23 -1.42
CA GLY A 107 -3.24 12.19 -2.62
C GLY A 107 -2.59 11.58 -3.85
N SER A 108 -1.41 11.00 -3.72
CA SER A 108 -0.71 10.36 -4.85
C SER A 108 -1.38 9.06 -5.27
N VAL A 109 -1.25 8.71 -6.55
CA VAL A 109 -1.67 7.41 -7.07
C VAL A 109 -0.40 6.69 -7.57
N VAL A 110 0.04 5.69 -6.81
CA VAL A 110 1.27 4.95 -7.08
C VAL A 110 0.97 3.81 -8.05
N THR A 111 1.39 3.98 -9.29
CA THR A 111 1.07 3.05 -10.39
C THR A 111 2.22 2.13 -10.75
N ARG A 112 3.42 2.38 -10.23
CA ARG A 112 4.63 1.60 -10.49
C ARG A 112 5.55 1.63 -9.27
N ASP A 113 6.53 0.76 -9.26
CA ASP A 113 7.50 0.70 -8.16
C ASP A 113 8.19 2.03 -7.92
N ILE A 114 8.43 2.31 -6.66
CA ILE A 114 9.16 3.51 -6.21
C ILE A 114 10.49 3.04 -5.63
N PRO A 115 11.62 3.61 -6.10
CA PRO A 115 12.92 3.24 -5.53
C PRO A 115 13.07 3.70 -4.08
N ALA A 116 14.09 3.18 -3.42
CA ALA A 116 14.40 3.58 -2.04
C ALA A 116 14.91 5.02 -1.96
N ASN A 117 14.72 5.64 -0.81
CA ASN A 117 15.31 6.92 -0.43
C ASN A 117 14.94 8.09 -1.37
N VAL A 118 13.68 8.14 -1.77
CA VAL A 118 13.17 9.22 -2.63
C VAL A 118 11.88 9.81 -2.08
N VAL A 119 11.54 10.99 -2.58
CA VAL A 119 10.21 11.59 -2.44
C VAL A 119 9.50 11.46 -3.79
N ALA A 120 8.34 10.86 -3.80
CA ALA A 120 7.52 10.67 -4.99
C ALA A 120 6.11 11.22 -4.75
N VAL A 121 5.56 11.92 -5.73
CA VAL A 121 4.27 12.59 -5.58
C VAL A 121 3.46 12.57 -6.87
N GLY A 122 2.17 12.74 -6.74
CA GLY A 122 1.28 13.04 -7.85
C GLY A 122 0.44 11.88 -8.36
N ASN A 123 -0.29 12.15 -9.41
CA ASN A 123 -1.10 11.16 -10.12
C ASN A 123 -0.86 11.29 -11.64
N PRO A 124 -0.14 10.36 -12.28
CA PRO A 124 0.54 9.24 -11.66
C PRO A 124 1.73 9.69 -10.80
N CYS A 125 1.99 8.94 -9.74
CA CYS A 125 3.07 9.26 -8.81
C CYS A 125 4.44 9.14 -9.49
N ARG A 126 5.28 10.17 -9.31
CA ARG A 126 6.62 10.23 -9.91
C ARG A 126 7.64 10.70 -8.90
N VAL A 127 8.85 10.21 -9.03
CA VAL A 127 9.97 10.66 -8.21
C VAL A 127 10.20 12.15 -8.44
N MET A 128 10.20 12.92 -7.36
CA MET A 128 10.41 14.36 -7.37
C MET A 128 11.84 14.70 -6.96
N SER A 129 12.37 14.00 -5.96
CA SER A 129 13.71 14.26 -5.44
C SER A 129 14.21 13.04 -4.66
N GLY A 130 15.51 13.05 -4.33
CA GLY A 130 16.05 12.16 -3.30
C GLY A 130 15.74 12.71 -1.90
N LEU A 131 15.95 11.90 -0.92
CA LEU A 131 15.88 12.31 0.48
C LEU A 131 17.11 13.12 0.88
#